data_5de3afd3b787711f95bc46c963297dab
#
_entry.id   5de3afd3b787711f95bc46c963297dab
#
_cell.length_a   1.000
_cell.length_b   1.000
_cell.length_c   1.000
_cell.angle_alpha   90.00
_cell.angle_beta   90.00
_cell.angle_gamma   90.00
#
_symmetry.space_group_name_H-M   'P 1'
#
loop_
_entity.id
_entity.type
_entity.pdbx_description
1 polymer ?
#
loop_
_entity_poly.entity_id
_entity_poly.type
_entity_poly.pdbx_seq_one_letter_code
_entity_poly.pdbx_strand_id
1 'polypeptide(L)'
;MPTLFIPLLFATLHAEDPEPLQLSWKRNILTISGDHLPGKEMKVLYIEAYCRPSSHATDWGKHTVVGHSTKLVEQADDGTSLKLSCTLKDGVVVSHMITASHDEVDFKITATNPTPKTSEAHWAQPCVRVGAFTGLGDPKNSRTYEYLKKSFVFLDGELSLMPTKKWATKARYIPGQVWRAPGVKPDDVNPRPQHPDVPSNGLIGCFSADDR
;
A
#
# COMPACT_ATOMS: atom_id res chain seq x y z
N MET A 1 52.38 -49.38 5.25
CA MET A 1 51.89 -48.07 5.72
C MET A 1 50.41 -47.99 5.35
N PRO A 2 49.48 -47.97 6.30
CA PRO A 2 48.06 -47.82 5.98
C PRO A 2 47.71 -46.33 5.80
N THR A 3 47.11 -46.02 4.67
CA THR A 3 46.63 -44.67 4.30
C THR A 3 45.29 -44.42 4.97
N LEU A 4 45.27 -43.43 5.88
CA LEU A 4 44.08 -43.03 6.60
C LEU A 4 43.25 -42.09 5.70
N PHE A 5 42.06 -42.53 5.27
CA PHE A 5 41.09 -41.71 4.57
C PHE A 5 40.21 -41.00 5.59
N ILE A 6 40.31 -39.68 5.69
CA ILE A 6 39.41 -38.86 6.49
C ILE A 6 38.29 -38.35 5.56
N PRO A 7 37.02 -38.74 5.75
CA PRO A 7 35.94 -38.18 4.95
C PRO A 7 35.68 -36.74 5.39
N LEU A 8 35.79 -35.80 4.46
CA LEU A 8 35.41 -34.40 4.66
C LEU A 8 33.86 -34.30 4.61
N LEU A 9 33.26 -34.10 5.76
CA LEU A 9 31.82 -33.84 5.87
C LEU A 9 31.57 -32.40 5.42
N PHE A 10 31.04 -32.19 4.23
CA PHE A 10 30.51 -30.90 3.82
C PHE A 10 29.12 -30.71 4.48
N ALA A 11 29.05 -29.92 5.54
CA ALA A 11 27.78 -29.39 6.05
C ALA A 11 27.28 -28.36 5.03
N THR A 12 26.27 -28.71 4.29
CA THR A 12 25.49 -27.72 3.50
C THR A 12 24.71 -26.83 4.51
N LEU A 13 25.20 -25.61 4.69
CA LEU A 13 24.42 -24.57 5.32
C LEU A 13 23.21 -24.28 4.40
N HIS A 14 22.07 -24.86 4.72
CA HIS A 14 20.81 -24.41 4.17
C HIS A 14 20.57 -23.06 4.86
N ALA A 15 20.61 -21.96 4.11
CA ALA A 15 20.00 -20.72 4.56
C ALA A 15 18.51 -21.02 4.73
N GLU A 16 18.02 -20.96 5.96
CA GLU A 16 16.58 -21.02 6.22
C GLU A 16 15.93 -19.88 5.44
N ASP A 17 14.87 -20.16 4.68
CA ASP A 17 14.07 -19.14 4.05
C ASP A 17 13.56 -18.22 5.16
N PRO A 18 13.61 -16.90 4.99
CA PRO A 18 13.15 -16.00 6.02
C PRO A 18 11.66 -16.23 6.29
N GLU A 19 11.30 -16.14 7.57
CA GLU A 19 9.93 -16.29 8.04
C GLU A 19 8.97 -15.36 7.27
N PRO A 20 7.72 -15.79 7.02
CA PRO A 20 6.73 -14.94 6.36
C PRO A 20 6.44 -13.68 7.18
N LEU A 21 6.08 -12.61 6.47
CA LEU A 21 5.58 -11.39 7.08
C LEU A 21 4.34 -11.67 7.92
N GLN A 22 4.20 -10.96 9.03
CA GLN A 22 3.10 -11.09 9.96
C GLN A 22 2.10 -9.95 9.77
N LEU A 23 0.82 -10.27 9.82
CA LEU A 23 -0.29 -9.35 9.65
C LEU A 23 -1.04 -9.16 10.96
N SER A 24 -1.37 -7.91 11.28
CA SER A 24 -2.34 -7.59 12.32
C SER A 24 -3.21 -6.42 11.90
N TRP A 25 -4.47 -6.38 12.39
CA TRP A 25 -5.40 -5.32 12.04
C TRP A 25 -6.10 -4.78 13.27
N LYS A 26 -6.02 -3.47 13.47
CA LYS A 26 -6.67 -2.77 14.59
C LYS A 26 -7.06 -1.36 14.21
N ARG A 27 -8.32 -0.98 14.41
CA ARG A 27 -8.84 0.39 14.16
C ARG A 27 -8.51 0.89 12.75
N ASN A 28 -8.78 0.09 11.74
CA ASN A 28 -8.47 0.35 10.32
C ASN A 28 -6.97 0.52 10.01
N ILE A 29 -6.08 0.13 10.89
CA ILE A 29 -4.66 0.02 10.60
C ILE A 29 -4.32 -1.45 10.42
N LEU A 30 -3.88 -1.79 9.22
CA LEU A 30 -3.16 -3.01 8.92
C LEU A 30 -1.69 -2.77 9.23
N THR A 31 -1.11 -3.59 10.06
CA THR A 31 0.33 -3.63 10.33
C THR A 31 0.91 -4.86 9.68
N ILE A 32 1.92 -4.68 8.86
CA ILE A 32 2.75 -5.70 8.24
C ILE A 32 4.08 -5.65 8.95
N SER A 33 4.56 -6.75 9.50
CA SER A 33 5.81 -6.80 10.26
C SER A 33 6.65 -8.02 9.88
N GLY A 34 7.96 -7.90 10.05
CA GLY A 34 8.94 -8.95 9.79
C GLY A 34 10.34 -8.48 10.14
N ASP A 35 11.19 -9.38 10.64
CA ASP A 35 12.55 -9.03 11.06
C ASP A 35 13.45 -8.61 9.90
N HIS A 36 13.18 -9.13 8.70
CA HIS A 36 13.88 -8.79 7.45
C HIS A 36 13.33 -7.55 6.78
N LEU A 37 12.13 -7.06 7.19
CA LEU A 37 11.53 -5.85 6.62
C LEU A 37 12.28 -4.61 7.11
N PRO A 38 12.76 -3.71 6.23
CA PRO A 38 13.32 -2.42 6.64
C PRO A 38 12.37 -1.64 7.55
N GLY A 39 12.88 -1.19 8.70
CA GLY A 39 12.06 -0.55 9.74
C GLY A 39 11.17 -1.52 10.53
N LYS A 40 11.27 -2.83 10.28
CA LYS A 40 10.57 -3.95 10.94
C LYS A 40 9.05 -3.94 10.85
N GLU A 41 8.44 -2.84 10.41
CA GLU A 41 7.00 -2.74 10.20
C GLU A 41 6.65 -1.75 9.10
N MET A 42 5.54 -2.01 8.43
CA MET A 42 4.85 -1.08 7.54
C MET A 42 3.39 -0.99 7.95
N LYS A 43 2.84 0.22 8.04
CA LYS A 43 1.44 0.45 8.39
C LYS A 43 0.65 0.92 7.18
N VAL A 44 -0.54 0.38 7.02
CA VAL A 44 -1.49 0.82 6.01
C VAL A 44 -2.78 1.23 6.71
N LEU A 45 -3.25 2.48 6.49
CA LEU A 45 -4.62 2.84 6.85
C LEU A 45 -5.54 2.17 5.82
N TYR A 46 -6.13 1.06 6.21
CA TYR A 46 -6.77 0.10 5.33
C TYR A 46 -8.21 -0.21 5.73
N ILE A 47 -9.20 0.21 5.03
CA ILE A 47 -9.26 1.18 3.94
C ILE A 47 -9.46 2.57 4.54
N GLU A 48 -8.79 3.59 4.04
CA GLU A 48 -8.99 4.97 4.49
C GLU A 48 -10.33 5.52 4.01
N ALA A 49 -10.68 5.27 2.74
CA ALA A 49 -11.94 5.70 2.17
C ALA A 49 -12.37 4.86 0.97
N TYR A 50 -13.67 4.69 0.79
CA TYR A 50 -14.29 4.41 -0.50
C TYR A 50 -14.79 5.71 -1.09
N CYS A 51 -14.57 5.96 -2.36
CA CYS A 51 -14.70 7.29 -2.95
C CYS A 51 -15.59 7.28 -4.17
N ARG A 52 -16.36 8.37 -4.30
CA ARG A 52 -17.14 8.68 -5.50
C ARG A 52 -16.22 9.14 -6.64
N PRO A 53 -16.64 8.97 -7.90
CA PRO A 53 -15.90 9.50 -9.05
C PRO A 53 -15.92 11.03 -9.06
N SER A 54 -14.96 11.64 -9.75
CA SER A 54 -14.93 13.07 -10.11
C SER A 54 -15.20 14.08 -8.97
N SER A 55 -15.10 13.66 -7.70
CA SER A 55 -15.38 14.52 -6.58
C SER A 55 -14.24 15.50 -6.29
N HIS A 56 -14.57 16.67 -5.78
CA HIS A 56 -13.65 17.76 -5.53
C HIS A 56 -13.22 17.86 -4.07
N ALA A 57 -12.04 18.45 -3.85
CA ALA A 57 -11.40 18.55 -2.54
C ALA A 57 -12.11 19.45 -1.53
N THR A 58 -13.14 20.22 -1.91
CA THR A 58 -13.84 21.19 -1.04
C THR A 58 -14.61 20.45 -0.01
N ASP A 59 -14.59 19.76 0.76
CA ASP A 59 -15.28 18.90 1.70
C ASP A 59 -15.21 17.44 1.26
N TRP A 60 -14.02 16.91 1.42
CA TRP A 60 -13.70 15.52 1.12
C TRP A 60 -14.70 14.54 1.75
N GLY A 61 -15.01 14.71 3.03
CA GLY A 61 -15.90 13.80 3.74
C GLY A 61 -17.31 13.77 3.17
N LYS A 62 -17.81 14.93 2.74
CA LYS A 62 -19.16 15.09 2.23
C LYS A 62 -19.30 14.68 0.77
N HIS A 63 -18.36 15.12 -0.08
CA HIS A 63 -18.51 15.01 -1.52
C HIS A 63 -17.78 13.80 -2.11
N THR A 64 -16.75 13.30 -1.46
CA THR A 64 -15.93 12.21 -1.98
C THR A 64 -16.17 10.89 -1.28
N VAL A 65 -16.28 10.88 0.06
CA VAL A 65 -16.29 9.63 0.81
C VAL A 65 -17.66 8.98 0.82
N VAL A 66 -17.72 7.71 0.45
CA VAL A 66 -18.82 6.81 0.79
C VAL A 66 -18.51 6.18 2.14
N GLY A 67 -19.30 6.51 3.16
CA GLY A 67 -19.07 5.99 4.51
C GLY A 67 -19.09 4.46 4.53
N HIS A 68 -18.25 3.87 5.37
CA HIS A 68 -18.18 2.41 5.53
C HIS A 68 -17.84 2.02 6.96
N SER A 69 -18.07 0.74 7.28
CA SER A 69 -17.58 0.10 8.49
C SER A 69 -16.82 -1.17 8.11
N THR A 70 -15.70 -1.42 8.78
CA THR A 70 -14.86 -2.58 8.53
C THR A 70 -14.81 -3.46 9.78
N LYS A 71 -14.92 -4.78 9.58
CA LYS A 71 -14.80 -5.79 10.63
C LYS A 71 -13.73 -6.80 10.27
N LEU A 72 -12.93 -7.20 11.24
CA LEU A 72 -12.11 -8.42 11.15
C LEU A 72 -13.06 -9.62 11.25
N VAL A 73 -13.02 -10.49 10.24
CA VAL A 73 -13.84 -11.70 10.15
C VAL A 73 -13.03 -12.91 10.62
N GLU A 74 -11.78 -12.98 10.19
CA GLU A 74 -10.89 -14.10 10.46
C GLU A 74 -9.44 -13.62 10.47
N GLN A 75 -8.62 -14.25 11.28
CA GLN A 75 -7.16 -14.10 11.29
C GLN A 75 -6.56 -15.48 11.51
N ALA A 76 -5.59 -15.85 10.70
CA ALA A 76 -4.87 -17.10 10.89
C ALA A 76 -4.03 -17.07 12.17
N ASP A 77 -3.92 -18.19 12.85
CA ASP A 77 -3.17 -18.32 14.11
C ASP A 77 -1.68 -18.01 13.94
N ASP A 78 -1.13 -18.30 12.76
CA ASP A 78 0.25 -18.00 12.37
C ASP A 78 0.46 -16.54 11.94
N GLY A 79 -0.60 -15.71 11.94
CA GLY A 79 -0.54 -14.30 11.58
C GLY A 79 -0.33 -14.02 10.10
N THR A 80 -0.32 -15.02 9.22
CA THR A 80 -0.01 -14.84 7.79
C THR A 80 -1.21 -14.44 6.94
N SER A 81 -2.43 -14.51 7.47
CA SER A 81 -3.61 -14.08 6.72
C SER A 81 -4.68 -13.41 7.57
N LEU A 82 -5.40 -12.48 6.92
CA LEU A 82 -6.54 -11.75 7.48
C LEU A 82 -7.70 -11.76 6.48
N LYS A 83 -8.92 -11.87 7.02
CA LYS A 83 -10.14 -11.64 6.26
C LYS A 83 -10.92 -10.49 6.89
N LEU A 84 -11.17 -9.46 6.09
CA LEU A 84 -11.97 -8.31 6.50
C LEU A 84 -13.27 -8.25 5.70
N SER A 85 -14.29 -7.66 6.29
CA SER A 85 -15.55 -7.33 5.60
C SER A 85 -15.88 -5.87 5.83
N CYS A 86 -16.03 -5.12 4.75
CA CYS A 86 -16.51 -3.74 4.75
C CYS A 86 -17.96 -3.69 4.30
N THR A 87 -18.78 -2.94 5.01
CA THR A 87 -20.14 -2.60 4.57
C THR A 87 -20.21 -1.10 4.31
N LEU A 88 -20.54 -0.72 3.09
CA LEU A 88 -20.67 0.66 2.65
C LEU A 88 -22.08 1.18 2.95
N LYS A 89 -22.22 2.51 3.06
CA LYS A 89 -23.53 3.15 3.33
C LYS A 89 -24.56 2.92 2.22
N ASP A 90 -24.12 2.69 1.00
CA ASP A 90 -24.98 2.38 -0.14
C ASP A 90 -25.37 0.88 -0.23
N GLY A 91 -24.94 0.09 0.75
CA GLY A 91 -25.29 -1.31 0.89
C GLY A 91 -24.31 -2.30 0.24
N VAL A 92 -23.30 -1.82 -0.48
CA VAL A 92 -22.25 -2.69 -1.03
C VAL A 92 -21.45 -3.36 0.09
N VAL A 93 -21.17 -4.64 -0.07
CA VAL A 93 -20.31 -5.43 0.83
C VAL A 93 -19.01 -5.75 0.11
N VAL A 94 -17.88 -5.43 0.74
CA VAL A 94 -16.55 -5.70 0.19
C VAL A 94 -15.82 -6.66 1.12
N SER A 95 -15.44 -7.80 0.58
CA SER A 95 -14.61 -8.81 1.26
C SER A 95 -13.15 -8.60 0.85
N HIS A 96 -12.26 -8.63 1.83
CA HIS A 96 -10.82 -8.55 1.63
C HIS A 96 -10.18 -9.79 2.21
N MET A 97 -9.44 -10.53 1.38
CA MET A 97 -8.52 -11.56 1.81
C MET A 97 -7.11 -11.00 1.64
N ILE A 98 -6.38 -10.92 2.73
CA ILE A 98 -5.02 -10.40 2.78
C ILE A 98 -4.11 -11.53 3.22
N THR A 99 -3.11 -11.85 2.41
CA THR A 99 -2.20 -12.98 2.66
C THR A 99 -0.77 -12.50 2.55
N ALA A 100 0.03 -12.80 3.56
CA ALA A 100 1.45 -12.50 3.59
C ALA A 100 2.25 -13.74 3.20
N SER A 101 3.25 -13.54 2.38
CA SER A 101 4.36 -14.44 2.19
C SER A 101 5.63 -13.83 2.80
N HIS A 102 6.78 -14.29 2.40
CA HIS A 102 8.06 -13.89 2.93
C HIS A 102 8.42 -12.41 2.59
N ASP A 103 8.12 -11.93 1.39
CA ASP A 103 8.49 -10.59 0.93
C ASP A 103 7.34 -9.81 0.26
N GLU A 104 6.14 -10.39 0.22
CA GLU A 104 4.97 -9.73 -0.36
C GLU A 104 3.72 -9.90 0.51
N VAL A 105 2.76 -9.00 0.30
CA VAL A 105 1.42 -9.11 0.84
C VAL A 105 0.42 -8.98 -0.30
N ASP A 106 -0.35 -10.03 -0.55
CA ASP A 106 -1.40 -10.05 -1.55
C ASP A 106 -2.74 -9.57 -0.99
N PHE A 107 -3.47 -8.78 -1.78
CA PHE A 107 -4.77 -8.21 -1.44
C PHE A 107 -5.82 -8.63 -2.46
N LYS A 108 -6.59 -9.67 -2.14
CA LYS A 108 -7.73 -10.09 -2.95
C LYS A 108 -9.01 -9.43 -2.47
N ILE A 109 -9.58 -8.56 -3.30
CA ILE A 109 -10.75 -7.76 -2.97
C ILE A 109 -11.93 -8.19 -3.84
N THR A 110 -13.08 -8.46 -3.21
CA THR A 110 -14.32 -8.80 -3.90
C THR A 110 -15.44 -7.89 -3.40
N ALA A 111 -16.03 -7.11 -4.30
CA ALA A 111 -17.19 -6.27 -4.00
C ALA A 111 -18.47 -6.93 -4.51
N THR A 112 -19.49 -6.96 -3.68
CA THR A 112 -20.83 -7.47 -4.02
C THR A 112 -21.84 -6.37 -3.72
N ASN A 113 -22.66 -6.02 -4.71
CA ASN A 113 -23.78 -5.14 -4.52
C ASN A 113 -25.10 -5.94 -4.42
N PRO A 114 -25.61 -6.18 -3.21
CA PRO A 114 -26.85 -6.91 -3.01
C PRO A 114 -28.09 -6.04 -3.25
N THR A 115 -27.92 -4.76 -3.56
CA THR A 115 -29.00 -3.81 -3.75
C THR A 115 -29.36 -3.64 -5.24
N PRO A 116 -30.58 -3.22 -5.58
CA PRO A 116 -30.96 -2.93 -6.98
C PRO A 116 -30.39 -1.59 -7.48
N LYS A 117 -29.70 -0.81 -6.62
CA LYS A 117 -29.17 0.51 -6.96
C LYS A 117 -27.70 0.41 -7.38
N THR A 118 -27.29 1.25 -8.30
CA THR A 118 -25.87 1.43 -8.63
C THR A 118 -25.14 1.98 -7.41
N SER A 119 -23.96 1.41 -7.13
CA SER A 119 -23.08 1.90 -6.06
C SER A 119 -22.55 3.30 -6.37
N GLU A 120 -22.40 4.10 -5.32
CA GLU A 120 -21.69 5.39 -5.40
C GLU A 120 -20.17 5.24 -5.31
N ALA A 121 -19.68 4.10 -4.82
CA ALA A 121 -18.25 3.86 -4.69
C ALA A 121 -17.63 3.50 -6.03
N HIS A 122 -16.64 4.27 -6.44
CA HIS A 122 -15.92 4.08 -7.70
C HIS A 122 -14.50 3.53 -7.48
N TRP A 123 -13.85 3.92 -6.39
CA TRP A 123 -12.52 3.45 -6.04
C TRP A 123 -12.31 3.42 -4.52
N ALA A 124 -11.31 2.70 -4.08
CA ALA A 124 -10.91 2.60 -2.68
C ALA A 124 -9.50 3.18 -2.49
N GLN A 125 -9.29 3.81 -1.34
CA GLN A 125 -8.02 4.44 -0.99
C GLN A 125 -7.39 3.76 0.23
N PRO A 126 -6.42 2.85 0.05
CA PRO A 126 -5.49 2.49 1.10
C PRO A 126 -4.41 3.57 1.21
N CYS A 127 -3.96 3.87 2.44
CA CYS A 127 -2.88 4.82 2.66
C CYS A 127 -1.68 4.08 3.25
N VAL A 128 -0.68 3.77 2.43
CA VAL A 128 0.56 3.11 2.84
C VAL A 128 1.48 4.12 3.50
N ARG A 129 1.90 3.84 4.75
CA ARG A 129 2.76 4.72 5.54
C ARG A 129 4.19 4.22 5.48
N VAL A 130 4.96 4.83 4.62
CA VAL A 130 6.33 4.41 4.30
C VAL A 130 7.41 4.99 5.23
N GLY A 131 7.02 5.74 6.29
CA GLY A 131 7.98 6.45 7.14
C GLY A 131 8.98 5.55 7.85
N ALA A 132 8.52 4.45 8.45
CA ALA A 132 9.40 3.47 9.11
C ALA A 132 10.33 2.79 8.08
N PHE A 133 9.77 2.36 6.96
CA PHE A 133 10.50 1.69 5.89
C PHE A 133 11.60 2.58 5.28
N THR A 134 11.29 3.83 5.00
CA THR A 134 12.24 4.79 4.41
C THR A 134 13.23 5.39 5.42
N GLY A 135 13.01 5.17 6.72
CA GLY A 135 13.79 5.81 7.80
C GLY A 135 13.52 7.30 7.99
N LEU A 136 12.53 7.88 7.29
CA LEU A 136 12.26 9.33 7.26
C LEU A 136 11.08 9.75 8.14
N GLY A 137 10.61 8.85 9.00
CA GLY A 137 9.57 9.13 10.00
C GLY A 137 8.16 9.24 9.43
N ASP A 138 7.17 9.36 10.34
CA ASP A 138 5.77 9.54 9.97
C ASP A 138 5.54 11.00 9.56
N PRO A 139 4.98 11.29 8.36
CA PRO A 139 4.69 12.64 7.88
C PRO A 139 3.70 13.42 8.76
N LYS A 140 2.97 12.76 9.66
CA LYS A 140 2.16 13.46 10.67
C LYS A 140 2.97 14.33 11.61
N ASN A 141 4.23 13.97 11.84
CA ASN A 141 5.12 14.65 12.78
C ASN A 141 6.15 15.55 12.08
N SER A 142 6.31 15.46 10.76
CA SER A 142 7.16 16.34 9.99
C SER A 142 6.33 17.03 8.90
N ARG A 143 6.43 18.35 8.81
CA ARG A 143 5.86 19.11 7.70
C ARG A 143 6.67 18.96 6.42
N THR A 144 7.69 18.13 6.45
CA THR A 144 8.60 17.85 5.36
C THR A 144 8.27 16.50 4.79
N TYR A 145 7.81 16.43 3.57
CA TYR A 145 7.51 15.20 2.86
C TYR A 145 8.79 14.54 2.34
N GLU A 146 9.78 14.36 3.24
CA GLU A 146 11.10 13.83 2.87
C GLU A 146 11.07 12.43 2.26
N TYR A 147 10.08 11.60 2.63
CA TYR A 147 9.90 10.28 2.05
C TYR A 147 9.70 10.32 0.52
N LEU A 148 9.24 11.45 -0.04
CA LEU A 148 9.11 11.61 -1.49
C LEU A 148 10.45 11.54 -2.21
N LYS A 149 11.53 11.94 -1.57
CA LYS A 149 12.89 11.85 -2.14
C LYS A 149 13.34 10.41 -2.35
N LYS A 150 12.72 9.47 -1.63
CA LYS A 150 12.94 8.04 -1.77
C LYS A 150 11.82 7.33 -2.54
N SER A 151 10.75 8.03 -2.90
CA SER A 151 9.62 7.48 -3.63
C SER A 151 9.79 7.64 -5.14
N PHE A 152 9.24 6.72 -5.91
CA PHE A 152 9.39 6.70 -7.35
C PHE A 152 8.13 6.17 -8.06
N VAL A 153 8.02 6.52 -9.32
CA VAL A 153 7.13 5.95 -10.34
C VAL A 153 7.95 5.60 -11.58
N PHE A 154 7.34 4.96 -12.55
CA PHE A 154 7.99 4.71 -13.83
C PHE A 154 7.41 5.65 -14.89
N LEU A 155 8.26 6.48 -15.50
CA LEU A 155 7.93 7.37 -16.61
C LEU A 155 8.73 6.95 -17.84
N ASP A 156 8.07 6.78 -18.98
CA ASP A 156 8.70 6.34 -20.23
C ASP A 156 9.51 5.02 -20.09
N GLY A 157 9.06 4.14 -19.17
CA GLY A 157 9.74 2.89 -18.88
C GLY A 157 10.87 2.99 -17.86
N GLU A 158 11.27 4.22 -17.48
CA GLU A 158 12.39 4.48 -16.57
C GLU A 158 11.92 4.84 -15.17
N LEU A 159 12.69 4.42 -14.14
CA LEU A 159 12.44 4.80 -12.75
C LEU A 159 12.67 6.31 -12.57
N SER A 160 11.64 6.99 -12.07
CA SER A 160 11.66 8.43 -11.85
C SER A 160 11.36 8.76 -10.38
N LEU A 161 12.32 9.35 -9.69
CA LEU A 161 12.16 9.78 -8.30
C LEU A 161 11.16 10.92 -8.17
N MET A 162 10.41 10.94 -7.06
CA MET A 162 9.54 12.05 -6.69
C MET A 162 10.28 13.08 -5.82
N PRO A 163 9.90 14.37 -5.88
CA PRO A 163 9.03 14.97 -6.87
C PRO A 163 9.73 15.12 -8.21
N THR A 164 9.09 14.69 -9.27
CA THR A 164 9.63 14.80 -10.65
C THR A 164 9.61 16.24 -11.18
N LYS A 165 8.88 17.14 -10.51
CA LYS A 165 8.81 18.58 -10.83
C LYS A 165 8.82 19.44 -9.56
N LYS A 166 9.47 20.61 -9.63
CA LYS A 166 9.68 21.53 -8.48
C LYS A 166 8.38 22.04 -7.82
N TRP A 167 7.28 22.13 -8.52
CA TRP A 167 6.01 22.64 -8.00
C TRP A 167 5.24 21.62 -7.16
N ALA A 168 5.66 20.39 -7.16
CA ALA A 168 5.08 19.31 -6.35
C ALA A 168 5.60 19.32 -4.91
N THR A 169 5.61 20.46 -4.22
CA THR A 169 6.38 20.59 -2.97
C THR A 169 5.60 20.88 -1.71
N LYS A 170 4.31 21.24 -1.78
CA LYS A 170 3.56 21.60 -0.57
C LYS A 170 2.06 21.40 -0.77
N ALA A 171 1.46 20.42 -0.19
CA ALA A 171 0.03 20.40 0.09
C ALA A 171 -0.35 19.25 1.01
N ARG A 172 -1.53 19.26 1.56
CA ARG A 172 -2.18 18.09 2.13
C ARG A 172 -2.31 16.98 1.08
N TYR A 173 -2.52 17.39 -0.14
CA TYR A 173 -2.27 16.66 -1.37
C TYR A 173 -1.17 17.43 -2.08
N ILE A 174 -0.02 16.83 -2.26
CA ILE A 174 1.08 17.52 -2.92
C ILE A 174 0.67 17.72 -4.37
N PRO A 175 0.45 18.95 -4.83
CA PRO A 175 0.02 19.20 -6.20
C PRO A 175 1.00 18.56 -7.20
N GLY A 176 0.45 17.78 -8.15
CA GLY A 176 1.27 17.04 -9.11
C GLY A 176 1.89 15.75 -8.61
N GLN A 177 1.56 15.32 -7.39
CA GLN A 177 1.88 13.97 -6.89
C GLN A 177 0.67 13.04 -6.90
N VAL A 178 -0.41 13.45 -7.51
CA VAL A 178 -1.56 12.59 -7.81
C VAL A 178 -1.37 12.06 -9.22
N TRP A 179 -1.09 10.78 -9.33
CA TRP A 179 -0.83 10.09 -10.57
C TRP A 179 -2.01 9.22 -10.95
N ARG A 180 -2.40 9.23 -12.20
CA ARG A 180 -3.39 8.26 -12.71
C ARG A 180 -2.68 7.04 -13.27
N ALA A 181 -3.27 5.87 -13.04
CA ALA A 181 -2.78 4.65 -13.68
C ALA A 181 -2.97 4.71 -15.21
N PRO A 182 -2.16 3.99 -15.99
CA PRO A 182 -2.37 3.86 -17.43
C PRO A 182 -3.80 3.42 -17.76
N GLY A 183 -4.40 4.04 -18.78
CA GLY A 183 -5.77 3.73 -19.21
C GLY A 183 -6.90 4.35 -18.38
N VAL A 184 -6.63 4.91 -17.22
CA VAL A 184 -7.63 5.60 -16.39
C VAL A 184 -7.89 7.00 -16.95
N LYS A 185 -9.16 7.37 -17.11
CA LYS A 185 -9.56 8.69 -17.61
C LYS A 185 -9.22 9.78 -16.59
N PRO A 186 -8.80 10.99 -17.02
CA PRO A 186 -8.48 12.09 -16.10
C PRO A 186 -9.62 12.47 -15.16
N ASP A 187 -10.87 12.31 -15.61
CA ASP A 187 -12.05 12.67 -14.84
C ASP A 187 -12.40 11.66 -13.75
N ASP A 188 -11.89 10.44 -13.84
CA ASP A 188 -12.13 9.38 -12.86
C ASP A 188 -11.20 9.46 -11.65
N VAL A 189 -10.17 10.32 -11.69
CA VAL A 189 -9.16 10.41 -10.64
C VAL A 189 -9.42 11.58 -9.70
N ASN A 190 -9.31 11.33 -8.42
CA ASN A 190 -9.44 12.31 -7.35
C ASN A 190 -8.40 11.98 -6.24
N PRO A 191 -7.71 12.94 -5.60
CA PRO A 191 -7.91 14.39 -5.75
C PRO A 191 -7.23 15.00 -6.97
N ARG A 192 -7.49 16.29 -7.16
CA ARG A 192 -6.88 17.11 -8.22
C ARG A 192 -6.09 18.26 -7.60
N PRO A 193 -5.11 18.86 -8.29
CA PRO A 193 -4.65 18.58 -9.65
C PRO A 193 -3.79 17.30 -9.75
N GLN A 194 -3.86 16.66 -10.93
CA GLN A 194 -3.05 15.50 -11.26
C GLN A 194 -1.71 15.93 -11.86
N HIS A 195 -0.73 15.04 -11.78
CA HIS A 195 0.49 15.19 -12.56
C HIS A 195 0.18 15.08 -14.07
N PRO A 196 0.78 15.92 -14.93
CA PRO A 196 0.52 15.88 -16.35
C PRO A 196 1.00 14.58 -17.03
N ASP A 197 2.12 14.04 -16.55
CA ASP A 197 2.67 12.80 -17.08
C ASP A 197 1.89 11.60 -16.55
N VAL A 198 1.81 10.53 -17.35
CA VAL A 198 1.15 9.28 -17.00
C VAL A 198 2.21 8.22 -16.75
N PRO A 199 2.20 7.52 -15.60
CA PRO A 199 3.14 6.43 -15.38
C PRO A 199 3.05 5.36 -16.47
N SER A 200 4.19 4.77 -16.83
CA SER A 200 4.28 3.71 -17.85
C SER A 200 3.60 2.41 -17.40
N ASN A 201 3.45 2.22 -16.10
CA ASN A 201 2.81 1.08 -15.47
C ASN A 201 2.07 1.49 -14.20
N GLY A 202 1.45 0.54 -13.51
CA GLY A 202 0.71 0.79 -12.26
C GLY A 202 1.58 0.74 -10.99
N LEU A 203 2.90 0.70 -11.12
CA LEU A 203 3.80 0.56 -9.98
C LEU A 203 4.15 1.92 -9.38
N ILE A 204 4.14 1.96 -8.06
CA ILE A 204 4.68 3.05 -7.24
C ILE A 204 5.51 2.42 -6.15
N GLY A 205 6.67 2.98 -5.85
CA GLY A 205 7.57 2.41 -4.86
C GLY A 205 8.32 3.45 -4.05
N CYS A 206 9.08 2.95 -3.08
CA CYS A 206 10.04 3.75 -2.34
C CYS A 206 11.25 2.88 -1.94
N PHE A 207 12.40 3.52 -1.88
CA PHE A 207 13.61 2.89 -1.35
C PHE A 207 13.57 2.84 0.18
N SER A 208 14.12 1.81 0.74
CA SER A 208 14.28 1.63 2.18
C SER A 208 15.24 2.65 2.81
N ALA A 209 15.42 2.60 4.13
CA ALA A 209 16.35 3.46 4.84
C ALA A 209 17.79 3.34 4.32
N ASP A 210 18.17 2.15 3.91
CA ASP A 210 19.49 1.78 3.38
C ASP A 210 19.54 1.69 1.84
N ASP A 211 18.59 2.35 1.17
CA ASP A 211 18.50 2.49 -0.30
C ASP A 211 18.42 1.17 -1.07
N ARG A 212 17.72 0.18 -0.49
CA ARG A 212 17.42 -1.11 -1.11
C ARG A 212 15.95 -1.24 -1.48
#